data_f997f74de06bae28c707760bef4a1029
#
_entry.id   f997f74de06bae28c707760bef4a1029
#
_cell.length_a   1.000
_cell.length_b   1.000
_cell.length_c   1.000
_cell.angle_alpha   90.00
_cell.angle_beta   90.00
_cell.angle_gamma   90.00
#
_symmetry.space_group_name_H-M   'P 1'
#
loop_
_entity.id
_entity.type
_entity.pdbx_description
1 polymer ?
#
loop_
_entity_poly.entity_id
_entity_poly.type
_entity_poly.pdbx_seq_one_letter_code
_entity_poly.pdbx_strand_id
1 'polypeptide(L)'
;MSPVLAAGAAPAPSAIRAVWGSPLYRGATVALFLSGLGASAAAPQITLFLVDELHVSLTTAGLYYLTSITAPVAGYIVGARSDRTGRRLGLFRLCAVAGFLGWCAMALADQVWMPFVISAVVLAFAGGAGSQLFAAVHDDLRATASPVGDGVVSVVRMALTAGWIVGPVAGSLLATAAGPRAMLVATGLCTLAQILPMGLAGARSTPLDTEAADASRASAGRRVGARGMLPLLAFTGLYVLVYAGEPIKYGFLTIYMHDDLRLPTAVSGAVIGIQPLIELVLMPVAVVVARRTGMMRLMVLGAAFGVGANLCFALTGSAAGMFAGQVLMGGVWGVFAGLGIIVAQRLLPEAVATASAVFMSSTAIASALGGLTGSLGVAVLGLPHVFLAPALYGLVATAGIAVMSRSRHAVG
;
A
#
# COMPACT_ATOMS: atom_id res chain seq x y z
N MET A 1 -9.27 -61.65 -5.25
CA MET A 1 -9.26 -60.30 -4.65
C MET A 1 -7.91 -59.65 -4.99
N SER A 2 -7.87 -58.86 -6.03
CA SER A 2 -6.66 -58.12 -6.42
C SER A 2 -6.65 -56.75 -5.72
N PRO A 3 -5.55 -56.30 -5.10
CA PRO A 3 -5.47 -54.98 -4.53
C PRO A 3 -5.35 -53.97 -5.67
N VAL A 4 -6.32 -53.08 -5.79
CA VAL A 4 -6.25 -51.89 -6.63
C VAL A 4 -5.19 -50.99 -6.01
N LEU A 5 -4.03 -50.90 -6.65
CA LEU A 5 -3.01 -49.94 -6.35
C LEU A 5 -3.61 -48.53 -6.48
N ALA A 6 -3.77 -47.85 -5.34
CA ALA A 6 -4.13 -46.45 -5.29
C ALA A 6 -3.07 -45.70 -6.09
N ALA A 7 -3.44 -45.16 -7.25
CA ALA A 7 -2.64 -44.26 -8.01
C ALA A 7 -2.33 -43.06 -7.10
N GLY A 8 -1.06 -42.92 -6.72
CA GLY A 8 -0.60 -41.83 -5.88
C GLY A 8 -0.98 -40.49 -6.53
N ALA A 9 -1.75 -39.70 -5.81
CA ALA A 9 -2.10 -38.35 -6.22
C ALA A 9 -0.80 -37.59 -6.46
N ALA A 10 -0.61 -37.08 -7.68
CA ALA A 10 0.54 -36.25 -8.02
C ALA A 10 0.62 -35.10 -7.02
N PRO A 11 1.81 -34.78 -6.49
CA PRO A 11 1.96 -33.69 -5.53
C PRO A 11 1.41 -32.40 -6.16
N ALA A 12 0.55 -31.69 -5.42
CA ALA A 12 -0.05 -30.44 -5.87
C ALA A 12 1.06 -29.49 -6.35
N PRO A 13 0.93 -28.87 -7.54
CA PRO A 13 1.95 -27.98 -8.08
C PRO A 13 2.19 -26.84 -7.08
N SER A 14 3.45 -26.52 -6.79
CA SER A 14 3.76 -25.38 -5.92
C SER A 14 3.29 -24.08 -6.58
N ALA A 15 2.82 -23.10 -5.79
CA ALA A 15 2.36 -21.80 -6.28
C ALA A 15 3.42 -21.13 -7.20
N ILE A 16 4.70 -21.26 -6.84
CA ILE A 16 5.83 -20.75 -7.64
C ILE A 16 5.86 -21.41 -9.02
N ARG A 17 5.69 -22.73 -9.09
CA ARG A 17 5.66 -23.44 -10.40
C ARG A 17 4.45 -23.00 -11.23
N ALA A 18 3.29 -22.77 -10.61
CA ALA A 18 2.11 -22.25 -11.29
C ALA A 18 2.33 -20.86 -11.86
N VAL A 19 3.00 -19.97 -11.10
CA VAL A 19 3.36 -18.61 -11.56
C VAL A 19 4.28 -18.67 -12.78
N TRP A 20 5.35 -19.47 -12.74
CA TRP A 20 6.28 -19.57 -13.87
C TRP A 20 5.69 -20.29 -15.09
N GLY A 21 4.72 -21.17 -14.88
CA GLY A 21 4.02 -21.91 -15.93
C GLY A 21 2.98 -21.07 -16.70
N SER A 22 2.45 -20.00 -16.12
CA SER A 22 1.43 -19.14 -16.74
C SER A 22 2.04 -17.82 -17.22
N PRO A 23 1.93 -17.46 -18.50
CA PRO A 23 2.36 -16.17 -19.03
C PRO A 23 1.69 -14.98 -18.30
N LEU A 24 0.40 -15.12 -17.94
CA LEU A 24 -0.33 -14.09 -17.20
C LEU A 24 0.25 -13.88 -15.81
N TYR A 25 0.46 -14.95 -15.03
CA TYR A 25 0.93 -14.82 -13.65
C TYR A 25 2.38 -14.36 -13.59
N ARG A 26 3.24 -14.89 -14.47
CA ARG A 26 4.62 -14.42 -14.59
C ARG A 26 4.69 -12.96 -15.00
N GLY A 27 3.89 -12.57 -16.00
CA GLY A 27 3.79 -11.18 -16.45
C GLY A 27 3.29 -10.26 -15.35
N ALA A 28 2.26 -10.66 -14.62
CA ALA A 28 1.72 -9.91 -13.47
C ALA A 28 2.76 -9.75 -12.35
N THR A 29 3.54 -10.79 -12.06
CA THR A 29 4.60 -10.75 -11.04
C THR A 29 5.65 -9.69 -11.40
N VAL A 30 6.17 -9.71 -12.63
CA VAL A 30 7.16 -8.73 -13.10
C VAL A 30 6.56 -7.32 -13.17
N ALA A 31 5.32 -7.18 -13.66
CA ALA A 31 4.64 -5.90 -13.75
C ALA A 31 4.44 -5.26 -12.37
N LEU A 32 4.02 -6.03 -11.37
CA LEU A 32 3.85 -5.50 -10.00
C LEU A 32 5.17 -5.21 -9.31
N PHE A 33 6.23 -5.98 -9.59
CA PHE A 33 7.57 -5.62 -9.13
C PHE A 33 7.99 -4.23 -9.68
N LEU A 34 7.82 -4.00 -10.99
CA LEU A 34 8.12 -2.71 -11.62
C LEU A 34 7.26 -1.57 -11.07
N SER A 35 5.98 -1.85 -10.80
CA SER A 35 5.06 -0.90 -10.16
C SER A 35 5.55 -0.51 -8.77
N GLY A 36 5.91 -1.51 -7.94
CA GLY A 36 6.46 -1.29 -6.60
C GLY A 36 7.78 -0.53 -6.64
N LEU A 37 8.67 -0.92 -7.54
CA LEU A 37 9.98 -0.26 -7.73
C LEU A 37 9.82 1.23 -8.05
N GLY A 38 9.00 1.57 -9.05
CA GLY A 38 8.80 2.97 -9.45
C GLY A 38 8.10 3.78 -8.35
N ALA A 39 7.00 3.28 -7.80
CA ALA A 39 6.25 3.99 -6.77
C ALA A 39 7.10 4.27 -5.52
N SER A 40 7.87 3.29 -5.06
CA SER A 40 8.72 3.44 -3.87
C SER A 40 9.99 4.25 -4.11
N ALA A 41 10.49 4.31 -5.35
CA ALA A 41 11.58 5.21 -5.72
C ALA A 41 11.14 6.68 -5.59
N ALA A 42 9.93 7.00 -6.04
CA ALA A 42 9.41 8.37 -6.00
C ALA A 42 8.90 8.78 -4.61
N ALA A 43 8.23 7.89 -3.86
CA ALA A 43 7.52 8.25 -2.63
C ALA A 43 8.34 9.08 -1.63
N PRO A 44 9.58 8.71 -1.25
CA PRO A 44 10.39 9.51 -0.33
C PRO A 44 11.05 10.73 -0.98
N GLN A 45 11.04 10.84 -2.31
CA GLN A 45 11.73 11.89 -3.06
C GLN A 45 10.80 13.04 -3.48
N ILE A 46 9.49 12.83 -3.43
CA ILE A 46 8.51 13.85 -3.87
C ILE A 46 8.64 15.14 -3.07
N THR A 47 8.79 15.03 -1.75
CA THR A 47 8.89 16.23 -0.91
C THR A 47 10.21 16.97 -1.15
N LEU A 48 11.33 16.24 -1.35
CA LEU A 48 12.59 16.84 -1.77
C LEU A 48 12.44 17.56 -3.11
N PHE A 49 11.82 16.94 -4.10
CA PHE A 49 11.55 17.58 -5.40
C PHE A 49 10.73 18.88 -5.24
N LEU A 50 9.69 18.87 -4.39
CA LEU A 50 8.87 20.05 -4.14
C LEU A 50 9.68 21.19 -3.46
N VAL A 51 10.53 20.84 -2.50
CA VAL A 51 11.30 21.82 -1.72
C VAL A 51 12.49 22.33 -2.53
N ASP A 52 13.31 21.43 -3.10
CA ASP A 52 14.59 21.78 -3.71
C ASP A 52 14.43 22.33 -5.13
N GLU A 53 13.50 21.75 -5.94
CA GLU A 53 13.32 22.16 -7.34
C GLU A 53 12.25 23.26 -7.52
N LEU A 54 11.15 23.19 -6.76
CA LEU A 54 10.06 24.15 -6.87
C LEU A 54 10.05 25.20 -5.75
N HIS A 55 11.04 25.15 -4.85
CA HIS A 55 11.21 26.09 -3.72
C HIS A 55 9.95 26.24 -2.86
N VAL A 56 9.22 25.15 -2.69
CA VAL A 56 7.99 25.09 -1.88
C VAL A 56 8.38 24.98 -0.41
N SER A 57 7.66 25.67 0.48
CA SER A 57 7.87 25.48 1.91
C SER A 57 7.52 24.06 2.35
N LEU A 58 8.18 23.56 3.42
CA LEU A 58 7.88 22.25 4.00
C LEU A 58 6.38 22.08 4.35
N THR A 59 5.76 23.16 4.84
CA THR A 59 4.33 23.20 5.14
C THR A 59 3.48 22.92 3.89
N THR A 60 3.78 23.61 2.78
CA THR A 60 3.06 23.41 1.52
C THR A 60 3.36 22.04 0.93
N ALA A 61 4.60 21.56 1.01
CA ALA A 61 4.97 20.23 0.53
C ALA A 61 4.21 19.11 1.27
N GLY A 62 3.97 19.26 2.58
CA GLY A 62 3.14 18.33 3.36
C GLY A 62 1.70 18.24 2.85
N LEU A 63 1.14 19.33 2.35
CA LEU A 63 -0.23 19.34 1.78
C LEU A 63 -0.35 18.49 0.50
N TYR A 64 0.76 18.15 -0.15
CA TYR A 64 0.73 17.29 -1.35
C TYR A 64 0.00 15.96 -1.09
N TYR A 65 0.12 15.40 0.11
CA TYR A 65 -0.52 14.13 0.45
C TYR A 65 -2.07 14.20 0.52
N LEU A 66 -2.65 15.42 0.57
CA LEU A 66 -4.10 15.61 0.43
C LEU A 66 -4.62 15.16 -0.95
N THR A 67 -3.78 15.20 -1.97
CA THR A 67 -4.16 14.76 -3.33
C THR A 67 -4.61 13.30 -3.38
N SER A 68 -4.16 12.47 -2.41
CA SER A 68 -4.55 11.07 -2.28
C SER A 68 -6.04 10.85 -2.06
N ILE A 69 -6.80 11.89 -1.63
CA ILE A 69 -8.24 11.80 -1.39
C ILE A 69 -9.04 11.52 -2.69
N THR A 70 -8.45 11.80 -3.84
CA THR A 70 -9.07 11.52 -5.15
C THR A 70 -8.89 10.06 -5.59
N ALA A 71 -7.93 9.33 -5.01
CA ALA A 71 -7.61 7.95 -5.40
C ALA A 71 -8.79 6.96 -5.27
N PRO A 72 -9.62 6.99 -4.20
CA PRO A 72 -10.80 6.14 -4.12
C PRO A 72 -11.83 6.41 -5.22
N VAL A 73 -12.01 7.67 -5.62
CA VAL A 73 -12.93 8.06 -6.70
C VAL A 73 -12.41 7.54 -8.03
N ALA A 74 -11.14 7.75 -8.33
CA ALA A 74 -10.50 7.22 -9.54
C ALA A 74 -10.55 5.69 -9.57
N GLY A 75 -10.25 5.03 -8.46
CA GLY A 75 -10.34 3.58 -8.30
C GLY A 75 -11.76 3.05 -8.55
N TYR A 76 -12.78 3.72 -8.04
CA TYR A 76 -14.18 3.38 -8.30
C TYR A 76 -14.54 3.51 -9.78
N ILE A 77 -14.15 4.60 -10.44
CA ILE A 77 -14.42 4.83 -11.87
C ILE A 77 -13.77 3.74 -12.72
N VAL A 78 -12.49 3.44 -12.46
CA VAL A 78 -11.74 2.39 -13.17
C VAL A 78 -12.35 1.01 -12.91
N GLY A 79 -12.68 0.70 -11.66
CA GLY A 79 -13.31 -0.56 -11.28
C GLY A 79 -14.67 -0.75 -11.95
N ALA A 80 -15.57 0.23 -11.83
CA ALA A 80 -16.90 0.18 -12.43
C ALA A 80 -16.85 0.04 -13.95
N ARG A 81 -15.92 0.74 -14.61
CA ARG A 81 -15.71 0.57 -16.06
C ARG A 81 -15.16 -0.80 -16.41
N SER A 82 -14.24 -1.29 -15.59
CA SER A 82 -13.67 -2.63 -15.74
C SER A 82 -14.73 -3.72 -15.65
N ASP A 83 -15.58 -3.64 -14.65
CA ASP A 83 -16.65 -4.60 -14.42
C ASP A 83 -17.70 -4.59 -15.54
N ARG A 84 -18.00 -3.40 -16.08
CA ARG A 84 -18.94 -3.27 -17.22
C ARG A 84 -18.38 -3.78 -18.53
N THR A 85 -17.08 -3.64 -18.76
CA THR A 85 -16.46 -3.93 -20.08
C THR A 85 -15.76 -5.27 -20.13
N GLY A 86 -15.45 -5.89 -18.99
CA GLY A 86 -14.61 -7.10 -18.88
C GLY A 86 -13.16 -6.90 -19.33
N ARG A 87 -12.77 -5.67 -19.68
CA ARG A 87 -11.46 -5.38 -20.30
C ARG A 87 -10.39 -5.05 -19.25
N ARG A 88 -10.10 -5.99 -18.30
CA ARG A 88 -9.12 -5.80 -17.22
C ARG A 88 -7.76 -5.30 -17.73
N LEU A 89 -7.15 -6.04 -18.65
CA LEU A 89 -5.82 -5.69 -19.19
C LEU A 89 -5.81 -4.44 -20.06
N GLY A 90 -6.92 -4.11 -20.73
CA GLY A 90 -7.05 -2.85 -21.47
C GLY A 90 -7.01 -1.64 -20.54
N LEU A 91 -7.74 -1.70 -19.43
CA LEU A 91 -7.74 -0.63 -18.41
C LEU A 91 -6.42 -0.58 -17.63
N PHE A 92 -5.79 -1.73 -17.34
CA PHE A 92 -4.44 -1.78 -16.80
C PHE A 92 -3.46 -0.98 -17.67
N ARG A 93 -3.44 -1.24 -19.00
CA ARG A 93 -2.57 -0.51 -19.94
C ARG A 93 -2.86 0.99 -19.96
N LEU A 94 -4.15 1.35 -19.98
CA LEU A 94 -4.55 2.76 -19.94
C LEU A 94 -4.08 3.46 -18.68
N CYS A 95 -4.26 2.83 -17.51
CA CYS A 95 -3.78 3.36 -16.24
C CYS A 95 -2.24 3.47 -16.18
N ALA A 96 -1.53 2.50 -16.76
CA ALA A 96 -0.06 2.53 -16.83
C ALA A 96 0.44 3.65 -17.73
N VAL A 97 -0.20 3.88 -18.88
CA VAL A 97 0.11 5.02 -19.77
C VAL A 97 -0.21 6.35 -19.08
N ALA A 98 -1.37 6.45 -18.43
CA ALA A 98 -1.71 7.65 -17.65
C ALA A 98 -0.66 7.91 -16.55
N GLY A 99 -0.21 6.87 -15.87
CA GLY A 99 0.87 6.97 -14.86
C GLY A 99 2.19 7.45 -15.45
N PHE A 100 2.60 6.92 -16.60
CA PHE A 100 3.79 7.40 -17.31
C PHE A 100 3.68 8.88 -17.65
N LEU A 101 2.57 9.28 -18.28
CA LEU A 101 2.33 10.69 -18.64
C LEU A 101 2.29 11.59 -17.40
N GLY A 102 1.66 11.12 -16.32
CA GLY A 102 1.60 11.84 -15.05
C GLY A 102 2.98 12.05 -14.43
N TRP A 103 3.83 11.03 -14.39
CA TRP A 103 5.19 11.15 -13.86
C TRP A 103 6.10 12.02 -14.75
N CYS A 104 5.96 11.93 -16.08
CA CYS A 104 6.66 12.83 -17.00
C CYS A 104 6.18 14.29 -16.82
N ALA A 105 4.88 14.51 -16.70
CA ALA A 105 4.35 15.84 -16.42
C ALA A 105 4.82 16.37 -15.05
N MET A 106 4.91 15.50 -14.04
CA MET A 106 5.49 15.86 -12.73
C MET A 106 6.94 16.28 -12.86
N ALA A 107 7.75 15.56 -13.64
CA ALA A 107 9.16 15.89 -13.89
C ALA A 107 9.35 17.24 -14.63
N LEU A 108 8.37 17.64 -15.44
CA LEU A 108 8.35 18.90 -16.19
C LEU A 108 7.68 20.04 -15.42
N ALA A 109 7.18 19.79 -14.21
CA ALA A 109 6.53 20.82 -13.41
C ALA A 109 7.52 21.92 -13.05
N ASP A 110 7.11 23.18 -13.25
CA ASP A 110 7.81 24.41 -12.93
C ASP A 110 7.01 25.34 -12.01
N GLN A 111 5.72 25.04 -11.82
CA GLN A 111 4.80 25.80 -10.99
C GLN A 111 4.32 24.94 -9.79
N VAL A 112 4.20 25.56 -8.64
CA VAL A 112 3.81 24.90 -7.39
C VAL A 112 2.51 24.12 -7.48
N TRP A 113 1.50 24.62 -8.20
CA TRP A 113 0.19 23.97 -8.33
C TRP A 113 0.22 22.72 -9.22
N MET A 114 1.18 22.61 -10.16
CA MET A 114 1.21 21.52 -11.15
C MET A 114 1.32 20.14 -10.48
N PRO A 115 2.25 19.87 -9.56
CA PRO A 115 2.34 18.58 -8.86
C PRO A 115 1.03 18.17 -8.16
N PHE A 116 0.33 19.13 -7.56
CA PHE A 116 -0.93 18.87 -6.87
C PHE A 116 -2.05 18.44 -7.85
N VAL A 117 -2.20 19.16 -8.95
CA VAL A 117 -3.20 18.84 -9.97
C VAL A 117 -2.86 17.53 -10.68
N ILE A 118 -1.60 17.34 -11.08
CA ILE A 118 -1.15 16.11 -11.74
C ILE A 118 -1.40 14.90 -10.83
N SER A 119 -1.05 15.01 -9.55
CA SER A 119 -1.28 13.92 -8.58
C SER A 119 -2.77 13.64 -8.38
N ALA A 120 -3.57 14.69 -8.13
CA ALA A 120 -4.99 14.53 -7.85
C ALA A 120 -5.81 14.04 -9.05
N VAL A 121 -5.41 14.39 -10.29
CA VAL A 121 -6.21 14.09 -11.50
C VAL A 121 -5.62 12.90 -12.27
N VAL A 122 -4.31 12.89 -12.51
CA VAL A 122 -3.69 11.90 -13.42
C VAL A 122 -3.16 10.70 -12.64
N LEU A 123 -2.34 10.93 -11.59
CA LEU A 123 -1.72 9.84 -10.83
C LEU A 123 -2.74 9.07 -9.98
N ALA A 124 -3.86 9.69 -9.60
CA ALA A 124 -4.96 8.99 -8.96
C ALA A 124 -5.48 7.81 -9.82
N PHE A 125 -5.57 7.97 -11.14
CA PHE A 125 -5.94 6.89 -12.06
C PHE A 125 -4.82 5.87 -12.28
N ALA A 126 -3.57 6.28 -12.20
CA ALA A 126 -2.42 5.38 -12.32
C ALA A 126 -2.43 4.27 -11.25
N GLY A 127 -2.88 4.57 -10.04
CA GLY A 127 -3.08 3.59 -8.96
C GLY A 127 -4.04 2.45 -9.33
N GLY A 128 -4.93 2.67 -10.30
CA GLY A 128 -5.82 1.65 -10.84
C GLY A 128 -5.13 0.50 -11.57
N ALA A 129 -3.90 0.69 -12.06
CA ALA A 129 -3.18 -0.35 -12.82
C ALA A 129 -3.00 -1.64 -12.00
N GLY A 130 -2.49 -1.54 -10.78
CA GLY A 130 -2.29 -2.69 -9.90
C GLY A 130 -3.58 -3.43 -9.60
N SER A 131 -4.67 -2.72 -9.30
CA SER A 131 -5.97 -3.32 -9.00
C SER A 131 -6.54 -4.09 -10.20
N GLN A 132 -6.38 -3.58 -11.43
CA GLN A 132 -6.81 -4.26 -12.64
C GLN A 132 -6.00 -5.52 -12.92
N LEU A 133 -4.72 -5.51 -12.60
CA LEU A 133 -3.85 -6.67 -12.75
C LEU A 133 -4.19 -7.77 -11.76
N PHE A 134 -4.42 -7.43 -10.49
CA PHE A 134 -4.92 -8.38 -9.49
C PHE A 134 -6.29 -8.95 -9.87
N ALA A 135 -7.20 -8.13 -10.40
CA ALA A 135 -8.50 -8.58 -10.87
C ALA A 135 -8.36 -9.57 -12.03
N ALA A 136 -7.48 -9.31 -13.01
CA ALA A 136 -7.23 -10.21 -14.12
C ALA A 136 -6.66 -11.57 -13.67
N VAL A 137 -5.72 -11.56 -12.72
CA VAL A 137 -5.17 -12.80 -12.11
C VAL A 137 -6.26 -13.56 -11.38
N HIS A 138 -7.11 -12.89 -10.61
CA HIS A 138 -8.18 -13.51 -9.85
C HIS A 138 -9.26 -14.13 -10.75
N ASP A 139 -9.66 -13.43 -11.82
CA ASP A 139 -10.62 -13.92 -12.80
C ASP A 139 -10.11 -15.21 -13.48
N ASP A 140 -8.83 -15.26 -13.87
CA ASP A 140 -8.21 -16.44 -14.48
C ASP A 140 -8.10 -17.62 -13.49
N LEU A 141 -7.74 -17.35 -12.23
CA LEU A 141 -7.66 -18.36 -11.18
C LEU A 141 -9.05 -18.99 -10.88
N ARG A 142 -10.11 -18.18 -10.90
CA ARG A 142 -11.48 -18.66 -10.77
C ARG A 142 -11.90 -19.52 -11.97
N ALA A 143 -11.63 -19.05 -13.19
CA ALA A 143 -11.98 -19.75 -14.41
C ALA A 143 -11.29 -21.12 -14.53
N THR A 144 -10.07 -21.24 -13.96
CA THR A 144 -9.29 -22.50 -13.97
C THR A 144 -9.51 -23.36 -12.74
N ALA A 145 -10.35 -22.92 -11.77
CA ALA A 145 -10.58 -23.58 -10.48
C ALA A 145 -9.26 -24.04 -9.80
N SER A 146 -8.25 -23.19 -9.85
CA SER A 146 -6.88 -23.54 -9.44
C SER A 146 -6.78 -23.82 -7.94
N PRO A 147 -6.31 -25.01 -7.52
CA PRO A 147 -6.17 -25.36 -6.09
C PRO A 147 -5.06 -24.56 -5.39
N VAL A 148 -4.20 -23.88 -6.13
CA VAL A 148 -3.07 -23.07 -5.60
C VAL A 148 -3.31 -21.57 -5.76
N GLY A 149 -4.56 -21.15 -5.99
CA GLY A 149 -4.92 -19.76 -6.30
C GLY A 149 -4.42 -18.76 -5.27
N ASP A 150 -4.64 -19.00 -3.98
CA ASP A 150 -4.19 -18.12 -2.90
C ASP A 150 -2.66 -17.97 -2.87
N GLY A 151 -1.95 -19.07 -3.15
CA GLY A 151 -0.49 -19.06 -3.24
C GLY A 151 0.01 -18.22 -4.42
N VAL A 152 -0.65 -18.28 -5.59
CA VAL A 152 -0.33 -17.47 -6.76
C VAL A 152 -0.53 -15.98 -6.44
N VAL A 153 -1.66 -15.60 -5.86
CA VAL A 153 -1.92 -14.22 -5.46
C VAL A 153 -0.88 -13.71 -4.46
N SER A 154 -0.48 -14.56 -3.50
CA SER A 154 0.58 -14.23 -2.54
C SER A 154 1.92 -13.96 -3.22
N VAL A 155 2.37 -14.82 -4.16
CA VAL A 155 3.63 -14.62 -4.89
C VAL A 155 3.59 -13.33 -5.70
N VAL A 156 2.50 -13.08 -6.41
CA VAL A 156 2.30 -11.85 -7.20
C VAL A 156 2.35 -10.60 -6.29
N ARG A 157 1.75 -10.66 -5.11
CA ARG A 157 1.79 -9.56 -4.12
C ARG A 157 3.20 -9.37 -3.53
N MET A 158 3.92 -10.46 -3.24
CA MET A 158 5.29 -10.37 -2.73
C MET A 158 6.23 -9.65 -3.72
N ALA A 159 5.99 -9.79 -5.02
CA ALA A 159 6.78 -9.07 -6.03
C ALA A 159 6.61 -7.54 -5.92
N LEU A 160 5.40 -7.06 -5.65
CA LEU A 160 5.15 -5.63 -5.37
C LEU A 160 5.98 -5.16 -4.17
N THR A 161 5.94 -5.91 -3.07
CA THR A 161 6.71 -5.59 -1.85
C THR A 161 8.22 -5.66 -2.10
N ALA A 162 8.70 -6.61 -2.92
CA ALA A 162 10.11 -6.68 -3.32
C ALA A 162 10.54 -5.41 -4.08
N GLY A 163 9.68 -4.85 -4.95
CA GLY A 163 9.90 -3.55 -5.56
C GLY A 163 10.05 -2.42 -4.53
N TRP A 164 9.25 -2.45 -3.47
CA TRP A 164 9.33 -1.48 -2.38
C TRP A 164 10.62 -1.56 -1.55
N ILE A 165 11.28 -2.73 -1.52
CA ILE A 165 12.59 -2.88 -0.85
C ILE A 165 13.70 -2.19 -1.66
N VAL A 166 13.70 -2.38 -2.98
CA VAL A 166 14.75 -1.91 -3.87
C VAL A 166 14.58 -0.44 -4.26
N GLY A 167 13.32 -0.01 -4.45
CA GLY A 167 12.98 1.30 -5.01
C GLY A 167 13.54 2.49 -4.27
N PRO A 168 13.46 2.61 -2.95
CA PRO A 168 13.96 3.78 -2.24
C PRO A 168 15.47 3.98 -2.40
N VAL A 169 16.26 2.90 -2.41
CA VAL A 169 17.70 2.97 -2.65
C VAL A 169 17.97 3.38 -4.10
N ALA A 170 17.33 2.71 -5.05
CA ALA A 170 17.52 3.01 -6.48
C ALA A 170 17.08 4.45 -6.82
N GLY A 171 15.93 4.89 -6.27
CA GLY A 171 15.42 6.24 -6.45
C GLY A 171 16.34 7.30 -5.86
N SER A 172 16.84 7.10 -4.65
CA SER A 172 17.78 8.02 -4.00
C SER A 172 19.10 8.13 -4.77
N LEU A 173 19.68 7.02 -5.19
CA LEU A 173 20.90 7.01 -5.99
C LEU A 173 20.71 7.70 -7.35
N LEU A 174 19.59 7.45 -8.02
CA LEU A 174 19.29 8.07 -9.30
C LEU A 174 19.03 9.58 -9.15
N ALA A 175 18.31 9.99 -8.11
CA ALA A 175 18.09 11.41 -7.82
C ALA A 175 19.41 12.14 -7.56
N THR A 176 20.37 11.51 -6.87
CA THR A 176 21.70 12.09 -6.64
C THR A 176 22.55 12.13 -7.92
N ALA A 177 22.51 11.09 -8.75
CA ALA A 177 23.37 10.98 -9.92
C ALA A 177 22.87 11.80 -11.12
N ALA A 178 21.55 11.89 -11.32
CA ALA A 178 20.93 12.49 -12.51
C ALA A 178 19.88 13.57 -12.20
N GLY A 179 19.66 13.84 -10.92
CA GLY A 179 18.68 14.80 -10.44
C GLY A 179 17.28 14.23 -10.20
N PRO A 180 16.46 14.91 -9.38
CA PRO A 180 15.12 14.45 -9.02
C PRO A 180 14.17 14.37 -10.21
N ARG A 181 14.30 15.25 -11.20
CA ARG A 181 13.48 15.20 -12.45
C ARG A 181 13.73 13.92 -13.26
N ALA A 182 15.00 13.52 -13.41
CA ALA A 182 15.36 12.27 -14.10
C ALA A 182 14.83 11.04 -13.34
N MET A 183 14.86 11.07 -12.02
CA MET A 183 14.27 10.01 -11.17
C MET A 183 12.75 9.91 -11.37
N LEU A 184 12.02 11.04 -11.46
CA LEU A 184 10.58 11.04 -11.75
C LEU A 184 10.28 10.48 -13.16
N VAL A 185 11.08 10.81 -14.16
CA VAL A 185 10.98 10.21 -15.50
C VAL A 185 11.21 8.69 -15.43
N ALA A 186 12.23 8.24 -14.70
CA ALA A 186 12.51 6.81 -14.51
C ALA A 186 11.34 6.09 -13.80
N THR A 187 10.70 6.73 -12.82
CA THR A 187 9.46 6.23 -12.20
C THR A 187 8.35 6.07 -13.24
N GLY A 188 8.18 7.06 -14.11
CA GLY A 188 7.27 6.97 -15.25
C GLY A 188 7.60 5.81 -16.18
N LEU A 189 8.87 5.65 -16.53
CA LEU A 189 9.32 4.52 -17.36
C LEU A 189 9.07 3.17 -16.70
N CYS A 190 9.28 3.02 -15.39
CA CYS A 190 8.91 1.82 -14.64
C CYS A 190 7.41 1.57 -14.72
N THR A 191 6.60 2.63 -14.59
CA THR A 191 5.14 2.55 -14.70
C THR A 191 4.70 2.12 -16.11
N LEU A 192 5.34 2.59 -17.16
CA LEU A 192 5.06 2.17 -18.52
C LEU A 192 5.57 0.75 -18.79
N ALA A 193 6.78 0.43 -18.30
CA ALA A 193 7.44 -0.85 -18.51
C ALA A 193 6.66 -2.04 -17.93
N GLN A 194 5.77 -1.82 -16.95
CA GLN A 194 4.90 -2.90 -16.46
C GLN A 194 3.96 -3.47 -17.55
N ILE A 195 3.77 -2.79 -18.67
CA ILE A 195 3.00 -3.29 -19.81
C ILE A 195 3.77 -4.41 -20.56
N LEU A 196 5.10 -4.31 -20.63
CA LEU A 196 5.93 -5.19 -21.44
C LEU A 196 5.80 -6.68 -21.05
N PRO A 197 5.91 -7.09 -19.77
CA PRO A 197 5.80 -8.48 -19.37
C PRO A 197 4.41 -9.08 -19.62
N MET A 198 3.40 -8.24 -19.77
CA MET A 198 2.04 -8.67 -20.12
C MET A 198 1.86 -8.87 -21.63
N GLY A 199 2.74 -8.28 -22.44
CA GLY A 199 2.71 -8.37 -23.91
C GLY A 199 1.35 -8.04 -24.50
N LEU A 200 1.01 -8.74 -25.59
CA LEU A 200 -0.32 -8.68 -26.21
C LEU A 200 -1.29 -9.72 -25.61
N ALA A 201 -0.95 -10.32 -24.44
CA ALA A 201 -1.83 -11.28 -23.79
C ALA A 201 -3.21 -10.64 -23.61
N GLY A 202 -4.18 -11.18 -24.31
CA GLY A 202 -5.59 -10.92 -24.04
C GLY A 202 -5.96 -11.75 -22.81
N ALA A 203 -6.39 -11.13 -21.72
CA ALA A 203 -7.12 -11.88 -20.71
C ALA A 203 -8.35 -12.48 -21.37
N ARG A 204 -8.63 -13.76 -21.11
CA ARG A 204 -9.92 -14.34 -21.48
C ARG A 204 -10.97 -13.45 -20.88
N SER A 205 -11.77 -12.79 -21.71
CA SER A 205 -12.96 -12.07 -21.26
C SER A 205 -13.92 -13.15 -20.76
N THR A 206 -13.89 -13.43 -19.47
CA THR A 206 -14.94 -14.27 -18.87
C THR A 206 -16.21 -13.40 -18.89
N PRO A 207 -17.32 -13.85 -19.49
CA PRO A 207 -18.59 -13.17 -19.31
C PRO A 207 -18.83 -13.01 -17.82
N LEU A 208 -19.23 -11.80 -17.41
CA LEU A 208 -19.61 -11.54 -16.03
C LEU A 208 -20.67 -12.57 -15.63
N ASP A 209 -20.38 -13.36 -14.62
CA ASP A 209 -21.42 -14.06 -13.89
C ASP A 209 -22.30 -12.99 -13.25
N THR A 210 -23.40 -12.69 -13.94
CA THR A 210 -24.41 -11.72 -13.51
C THR A 210 -24.92 -12.08 -12.11
N GLU A 211 -25.00 -13.36 -11.80
CA GLU A 211 -25.38 -13.88 -10.48
C GLU A 211 -24.38 -13.51 -9.37
N ALA A 212 -23.07 -13.55 -9.63
CA ALA A 212 -22.07 -13.15 -8.62
C ALA A 212 -22.04 -11.63 -8.42
N ALA A 213 -22.30 -10.86 -9.49
CA ALA A 213 -22.44 -9.41 -9.40
C ALA A 213 -23.73 -9.01 -8.66
N ASP A 214 -24.81 -9.73 -8.88
CA ASP A 214 -26.10 -9.50 -8.21
C ASP A 214 -26.07 -9.99 -6.75
N ALA A 215 -25.40 -11.09 -6.44
CA ALA A 215 -25.13 -11.51 -5.05
C ALA A 215 -24.27 -10.50 -4.29
N SER A 216 -23.26 -9.89 -4.95
CA SER A 216 -22.46 -8.81 -4.37
C SER A 216 -23.28 -7.54 -4.15
N ARG A 217 -24.19 -7.20 -5.08
CA ARG A 217 -25.13 -6.08 -4.94
C ARG A 217 -26.19 -6.36 -3.88
N ALA A 218 -26.71 -7.59 -3.80
CA ALA A 218 -27.67 -8.00 -2.79
C ALA A 218 -27.08 -7.98 -1.38
N SER A 219 -25.81 -8.38 -1.21
CA SER A 219 -25.11 -8.27 0.08
C SER A 219 -24.81 -6.80 0.44
N ALA A 220 -24.51 -5.95 -0.53
CA ALA A 220 -24.35 -4.50 -0.32
C ALA A 220 -25.67 -3.80 0.00
N GLY A 221 -26.82 -4.38 -0.40
CA GLY A 221 -28.15 -3.84 -0.15
C GLY A 221 -28.71 -4.14 1.25
N ARG A 222 -28.10 -5.05 2.01
CA ARG A 222 -28.52 -5.35 3.37
C ARG A 222 -28.11 -4.18 4.29
N ARG A 223 -29.09 -3.37 4.67
CA ARG A 223 -28.88 -2.20 5.55
C ARG A 223 -28.49 -2.70 6.94
N VAL A 224 -27.17 -2.74 7.21
CA VAL A 224 -26.67 -2.91 8.58
C VAL A 224 -27.02 -1.64 9.35
N GLY A 225 -27.68 -1.78 10.48
CA GLY A 225 -28.02 -0.63 11.32
C GLY A 225 -26.76 0.07 11.83
N ALA A 226 -26.82 1.39 12.07
CA ALA A 226 -25.69 2.19 12.49
C ALA A 226 -24.94 1.63 13.71
N ARG A 227 -25.66 1.00 14.65
CA ARG A 227 -25.05 0.34 15.83
C ARG A 227 -24.21 -0.87 15.48
N GLY A 228 -24.59 -1.65 14.45
CA GLY A 228 -23.81 -2.80 13.97
C GLY A 228 -22.51 -2.38 13.26
N MET A 229 -22.47 -1.18 12.67
CA MET A 229 -21.27 -0.65 12.01
C MET A 229 -20.26 -0.02 12.99
N LEU A 230 -20.67 0.31 14.21
CA LEU A 230 -19.84 1.07 15.16
C LEU A 230 -18.49 0.39 15.47
N PRO A 231 -18.40 -0.94 15.71
CA PRO A 231 -17.11 -1.59 15.95
C PRO A 231 -16.17 -1.50 14.74
N LEU A 232 -16.68 -1.67 13.52
CA LEU A 232 -15.91 -1.54 12.29
C LEU A 232 -15.40 -0.10 12.11
N LEU A 233 -16.26 0.91 12.30
CA LEU A 233 -15.88 2.31 12.17
C LEU A 233 -14.86 2.72 13.23
N ALA A 234 -15.03 2.26 14.48
CA ALA A 234 -14.06 2.50 15.54
C ALA A 234 -12.70 1.88 15.20
N PHE A 235 -12.67 0.62 14.79
CA PHE A 235 -11.43 -0.05 14.37
C PHE A 235 -10.78 0.65 13.18
N THR A 236 -11.56 0.99 12.14
CA THR A 236 -11.07 1.70 10.95
C THR A 236 -10.55 3.09 11.30
N GLY A 237 -11.20 3.82 12.22
CA GLY A 237 -10.72 5.11 12.72
C GLY A 237 -9.37 4.98 13.44
N LEU A 238 -9.19 3.93 14.27
CA LEU A 238 -7.90 3.66 14.91
C LEU A 238 -6.81 3.28 13.91
N TYR A 239 -7.17 2.53 12.86
CA TYR A 239 -6.26 2.24 11.75
C TYR A 239 -5.85 3.52 11.00
N VAL A 240 -6.80 4.44 10.76
CA VAL A 240 -6.51 5.76 10.16
C VAL A 240 -5.44 6.50 10.95
N LEU A 241 -5.52 6.50 12.28
CA LEU A 241 -4.53 7.15 13.15
C LEU A 241 -3.13 6.52 12.98
N VAL A 242 -3.05 5.18 12.93
CA VAL A 242 -1.76 4.48 12.69
C VAL A 242 -1.21 4.83 11.31
N TYR A 243 -2.05 4.76 10.27
CA TYR A 243 -1.63 4.99 8.89
C TYR A 243 -1.26 6.46 8.62
N ALA A 244 -1.84 7.42 9.34
CA ALA A 244 -1.55 8.84 9.17
C ALA A 244 -0.06 9.20 9.41
N GLY A 245 0.69 8.35 10.09
CA GLY A 245 2.15 8.48 10.23
C GLY A 245 2.92 8.25 8.94
N GLU A 246 2.39 7.47 7.98
CA GLU A 246 3.08 7.15 6.73
C GLU A 246 3.36 8.38 5.84
N PRO A 247 2.36 9.22 5.50
CA PRO A 247 2.62 10.43 4.72
C PRO A 247 3.53 11.43 5.47
N ILE A 248 3.46 11.50 6.80
CA ILE A 248 4.39 12.33 7.59
C ILE A 248 5.82 11.80 7.45
N LYS A 249 6.00 10.50 7.57
CA LYS A 249 7.30 9.84 7.39
C LYS A 249 7.86 10.06 5.98
N TYR A 250 7.11 9.75 4.93
CA TYR A 250 7.58 9.95 3.56
C TYR A 250 7.80 11.42 3.20
N GLY A 251 6.99 12.30 3.79
CA GLY A 251 7.11 13.74 3.57
C GLY A 251 8.32 14.38 4.22
N PHE A 252 8.71 13.94 5.40
CA PHE A 252 9.67 14.71 6.21
C PHE A 252 10.91 13.93 6.64
N LEU A 253 10.88 12.59 6.71
CA LEU A 253 12.01 11.81 7.19
C LEU A 253 13.21 11.92 6.24
N THR A 254 12.97 11.90 4.92
CA THR A 254 14.04 12.00 3.92
C THR A 254 14.73 13.36 3.98
N ILE A 255 13.96 14.44 4.14
CA ILE A 255 14.50 15.80 4.32
C ILE A 255 15.31 15.88 5.62
N TYR A 256 14.76 15.40 6.74
CA TYR A 256 15.45 15.37 8.01
C TYR A 256 16.80 14.62 7.94
N MET A 257 16.80 13.46 7.29
CA MET A 257 18.05 12.69 7.08
C MET A 257 19.06 13.43 6.19
N HIS A 258 18.58 14.17 5.17
CA HIS A 258 19.42 14.89 4.24
C HIS A 258 19.96 16.20 4.84
N ASP A 259 19.08 17.06 5.35
CA ASP A 259 19.44 18.44 5.73
C ASP A 259 20.03 18.53 7.14
N ASP A 260 19.42 17.83 8.12
CA ASP A 260 19.83 17.91 9.51
C ASP A 260 20.89 16.86 9.87
N LEU A 261 20.65 15.59 9.51
CA LEU A 261 21.56 14.50 9.86
C LEU A 261 22.72 14.33 8.86
N ARG A 262 22.67 14.99 7.70
CA ARG A 262 23.69 14.93 6.64
C ARG A 262 24.08 13.51 6.25
N LEU A 263 23.10 12.59 6.25
CA LEU A 263 23.37 11.20 5.90
C LEU A 263 23.64 11.03 4.41
N PRO A 264 24.58 10.15 4.03
CA PRO A 264 24.78 9.79 2.63
C PRO A 264 23.47 9.27 2.00
N THR A 265 23.20 9.62 0.76
CA THR A 265 21.95 9.29 0.05
C THR A 265 21.67 7.79 0.02
N ALA A 266 22.72 6.96 -0.13
CA ALA A 266 22.57 5.50 -0.09
C ALA A 266 22.09 5.02 1.29
N VAL A 267 22.54 5.66 2.38
CA VAL A 267 22.10 5.34 3.75
C VAL A 267 20.64 5.75 3.93
N SER A 268 20.26 6.94 3.48
CA SER A 268 18.87 7.40 3.55
C SER A 268 17.92 6.47 2.76
N GLY A 269 18.32 6.03 1.58
CA GLY A 269 17.59 5.05 0.79
C GLY A 269 17.46 3.69 1.51
N ALA A 270 18.56 3.22 2.13
CA ALA A 270 18.55 1.97 2.89
C ALA A 270 17.66 2.05 4.15
N VAL A 271 17.65 3.19 4.85
CA VAL A 271 16.74 3.45 5.98
C VAL A 271 15.28 3.29 5.52
N ILE A 272 14.90 3.87 4.39
CA ILE A 272 13.52 3.74 3.89
C ILE A 272 13.23 2.30 3.43
N GLY A 273 14.18 1.63 2.77
CA GLY A 273 14.02 0.28 2.22
C GLY A 273 13.98 -0.83 3.26
N ILE A 274 14.49 -0.63 4.50
CA ILE A 274 14.48 -1.66 5.53
C ILE A 274 13.07 -1.98 6.04
N GLN A 275 12.16 -1.02 6.07
CA GLN A 275 10.78 -1.23 6.52
C GLN A 275 10.06 -2.32 5.70
N PRO A 276 9.93 -2.23 4.36
CA PRO A 276 9.24 -3.25 3.58
C PRO A 276 9.98 -4.61 3.61
N LEU A 277 11.28 -4.63 3.84
CA LEU A 277 12.01 -5.89 4.07
C LEU A 277 11.55 -6.57 5.36
N ILE A 278 11.48 -5.83 6.47
CA ILE A 278 10.98 -6.34 7.76
C ILE A 278 9.50 -6.74 7.66
N GLU A 279 8.68 -5.91 7.00
CA GLU A 279 7.27 -6.21 6.73
C GLU A 279 7.09 -7.54 6.01
N LEU A 280 7.85 -7.78 4.94
CA LEU A 280 7.79 -9.00 4.14
C LEU A 280 8.07 -10.25 4.98
N VAL A 281 9.03 -10.16 5.90
CA VAL A 281 9.38 -11.27 6.80
C VAL A 281 8.34 -11.45 7.90
N LEU A 282 7.86 -10.35 8.48
CA LEU A 282 6.96 -10.40 9.64
C LEU A 282 5.49 -10.68 9.27
N MET A 283 5.04 -10.33 8.05
CA MET A 283 3.64 -10.56 7.66
C MET A 283 3.18 -12.02 7.79
N PRO A 284 3.88 -13.04 7.25
CA PRO A 284 3.49 -14.43 7.45
C PRO A 284 3.63 -14.88 8.91
N VAL A 285 4.64 -14.38 9.63
CA VAL A 285 4.84 -14.67 11.07
C VAL A 285 3.68 -14.13 11.88
N ALA A 286 3.21 -12.90 11.59
CA ALA A 286 2.09 -12.28 12.28
C ALA A 286 0.80 -13.11 12.15
N VAL A 287 0.52 -13.68 10.96
CA VAL A 287 -0.64 -14.55 10.75
C VAL A 287 -0.56 -15.82 11.60
N VAL A 288 0.63 -16.43 11.71
CA VAL A 288 0.84 -17.63 12.54
C VAL A 288 0.73 -17.31 14.02
N VAL A 289 1.37 -16.22 14.47
CA VAL A 289 1.33 -15.78 15.87
C VAL A 289 -0.09 -15.37 16.28
N ALA A 290 -0.82 -14.69 15.40
CA ALA A 290 -2.20 -14.28 15.65
C ALA A 290 -3.15 -15.44 15.99
N ARG A 291 -2.89 -16.65 15.43
CA ARG A 291 -3.66 -17.86 15.76
C ARG A 291 -3.48 -18.31 17.21
N ARG A 292 -2.34 -18.00 17.84
CA ARG A 292 -2.02 -18.39 19.22
C ARG A 292 -2.32 -17.29 20.23
N THR A 293 -2.07 -16.02 19.89
CA THR A 293 -2.17 -14.89 20.82
C THR A 293 -3.46 -14.08 20.65
N GLY A 294 -4.17 -14.28 19.56
CA GLY A 294 -5.32 -13.46 19.16
C GLY A 294 -4.92 -12.25 18.32
N MET A 295 -5.71 -11.97 17.27
CA MET A 295 -5.41 -10.91 16.31
C MET A 295 -5.39 -9.52 16.93
N MET A 296 -6.36 -9.20 17.80
CA MET A 296 -6.45 -7.89 18.43
C MET A 296 -5.27 -7.57 19.35
N ARG A 297 -4.75 -8.56 20.08
CA ARG A 297 -3.57 -8.38 20.94
C ARG A 297 -2.33 -8.08 20.11
N LEU A 298 -2.19 -8.78 18.97
CA LEU A 298 -1.07 -8.54 18.08
C LEU A 298 -1.16 -7.15 17.43
N MET A 299 -2.36 -6.67 17.12
CA MET A 299 -2.57 -5.31 16.62
C MET A 299 -2.27 -4.23 17.66
N VAL A 300 -2.54 -4.47 18.94
CA VAL A 300 -2.07 -3.58 20.03
C VAL A 300 -0.54 -3.47 20.01
N LEU A 301 0.16 -4.60 19.89
CA LEU A 301 1.63 -4.62 19.80
C LEU A 301 2.11 -3.87 18.54
N GLY A 302 1.48 -4.12 17.39
CA GLY A 302 1.79 -3.41 16.15
C GLY A 302 1.61 -1.89 16.27
N ALA A 303 0.52 -1.43 16.88
CA ALA A 303 0.31 0.00 17.13
C ALA A 303 1.36 0.59 18.10
N ALA A 304 1.75 -0.16 19.14
CA ALA A 304 2.81 0.24 20.05
C ALA A 304 4.18 0.35 19.37
N PHE A 305 4.49 -0.52 18.41
CA PHE A 305 5.68 -0.36 17.56
C PHE A 305 5.65 0.96 16.78
N GLY A 306 4.47 1.40 16.33
CA GLY A 306 4.31 2.71 15.67
C GLY A 306 4.67 3.88 16.58
N VAL A 307 4.31 3.80 17.85
CA VAL A 307 4.74 4.79 18.86
C VAL A 307 6.26 4.80 18.98
N GLY A 308 6.87 3.63 19.21
CA GLY A 308 8.33 3.51 19.31
C GLY A 308 9.06 4.01 18.08
N ALA A 309 8.57 3.66 16.89
CA ALA A 309 9.15 4.10 15.62
C ALA A 309 9.20 5.63 15.49
N ASN A 310 8.06 6.29 15.75
CA ASN A 310 7.97 7.73 15.63
C ASN A 310 8.76 8.46 16.74
N LEU A 311 8.86 7.89 17.94
CA LEU A 311 9.76 8.39 18.98
C LEU A 311 11.24 8.25 18.59
N CYS A 312 11.64 7.17 17.93
CA CYS A 312 12.98 7.04 17.37
C CYS A 312 13.26 8.17 16.37
N PHE A 313 12.34 8.45 15.45
CA PHE A 313 12.49 9.54 14.48
C PHE A 313 12.56 10.92 15.13
N ALA A 314 11.76 11.16 16.18
CA ALA A 314 11.66 12.45 16.85
C ALA A 314 12.85 12.76 17.77
N LEU A 315 13.46 11.74 18.40
CA LEU A 315 14.30 11.98 19.59
C LEU A 315 15.74 11.50 19.47
N THR A 316 16.08 10.59 18.52
CA THR A 316 17.42 9.97 18.54
C THR A 316 18.49 10.77 17.80
N GLY A 317 18.14 11.57 16.80
CA GLY A 317 19.08 12.38 16.04
C GLY A 317 20.24 11.61 15.38
N SER A 318 20.04 10.34 15.01
CA SER A 318 21.12 9.49 14.52
C SER A 318 20.66 8.48 13.47
N ALA A 319 21.58 8.06 12.58
CA ALA A 319 21.30 7.02 11.60
C ALA A 319 20.79 5.73 12.23
N ALA A 320 21.39 5.30 13.35
CA ALA A 320 20.96 4.11 14.09
C ALA A 320 19.51 4.23 14.57
N GLY A 321 19.12 5.40 15.07
CA GLY A 321 17.73 5.68 15.46
C GLY A 321 16.76 5.66 14.28
N MET A 322 17.18 6.16 13.10
CA MET A 322 16.38 6.08 11.88
C MET A 322 16.16 4.63 11.45
N PHE A 323 17.20 3.78 11.47
CA PHE A 323 17.08 2.34 11.20
C PHE A 323 16.18 1.65 12.22
N ALA A 324 16.39 1.90 13.53
CA ALA A 324 15.56 1.34 14.60
C ALA A 324 14.07 1.70 14.42
N GLY A 325 13.79 2.97 14.13
CA GLY A 325 12.44 3.43 13.83
C GLY A 325 11.81 2.71 12.63
N GLN A 326 12.56 2.52 11.55
CA GLN A 326 12.05 1.82 10.36
C GLN A 326 11.88 0.32 10.57
N VAL A 327 12.73 -0.33 11.39
CA VAL A 327 12.52 -1.73 11.79
C VAL A 327 11.22 -1.88 12.59
N LEU A 328 10.97 -0.98 13.55
CA LEU A 328 9.71 -0.95 14.30
C LEU A 328 8.52 -0.67 13.37
N MET A 329 8.67 0.23 12.40
CA MET A 329 7.63 0.52 11.40
C MET A 329 7.35 -0.70 10.51
N GLY A 330 8.36 -1.49 10.15
CA GLY A 330 8.20 -2.79 9.50
C GLY A 330 7.39 -3.77 10.36
N GLY A 331 7.54 -3.71 11.69
CA GLY A 331 6.71 -4.44 12.65
C GLY A 331 5.24 -4.00 12.64
N VAL A 332 4.98 -2.69 12.53
CA VAL A 332 3.62 -2.15 12.33
C VAL A 332 2.97 -2.80 11.12
N TRP A 333 3.62 -2.69 9.97
CA TRP A 333 3.03 -3.13 8.70
C TRP A 333 3.01 -4.64 8.55
N GLY A 334 3.97 -5.35 9.11
CA GLY A 334 3.93 -6.82 9.20
C GLY A 334 2.67 -7.33 9.90
N VAL A 335 2.17 -6.58 10.89
CA VAL A 335 0.91 -6.90 11.58
C VAL A 335 -0.31 -6.34 10.84
N PHE A 336 -0.34 -5.03 10.59
CA PHE A 336 -1.54 -4.36 10.07
C PHE A 336 -1.85 -4.71 8.62
N ALA A 337 -0.86 -4.87 7.75
CA ALA A 337 -1.07 -5.27 6.36
C ALA A 337 -1.56 -6.73 6.25
N GLY A 338 -1.10 -7.60 7.17
CA GLY A 338 -1.52 -9.00 7.19
C GLY A 338 -2.88 -9.24 7.83
N LEU A 339 -3.23 -8.50 8.89
CA LEU A 339 -4.41 -8.79 9.71
C LEU A 339 -5.51 -7.74 9.61
N GLY A 340 -5.21 -6.50 9.22
CA GLY A 340 -6.16 -5.38 9.30
C GLY A 340 -7.47 -5.63 8.58
N ILE A 341 -7.41 -6.08 7.32
CA ILE A 341 -8.60 -6.38 6.54
C ILE A 341 -9.39 -7.56 7.11
N ILE A 342 -8.70 -8.57 7.65
CA ILE A 342 -9.33 -9.76 8.24
C ILE A 342 -10.12 -9.34 9.49
N VAL A 343 -9.54 -8.49 10.34
CA VAL A 343 -10.23 -7.96 11.52
C VAL A 343 -11.44 -7.13 11.10
N ALA A 344 -11.30 -6.24 10.12
CA ALA A 344 -12.41 -5.43 9.62
C ALA A 344 -13.58 -6.31 9.13
N GLN A 345 -13.29 -7.36 8.36
CA GLN A 345 -14.29 -8.31 7.86
C GLN A 345 -14.97 -9.11 8.99
N ARG A 346 -14.23 -9.49 10.03
CA ARG A 346 -14.78 -10.20 11.19
C ARG A 346 -15.63 -9.30 12.09
N LEU A 347 -15.38 -8.00 12.10
CA LEU A 347 -16.20 -7.03 12.85
C LEU A 347 -17.56 -6.78 12.19
N LEU A 348 -17.73 -7.12 10.90
CA LEU A 348 -18.99 -7.02 10.19
C LEU A 348 -19.21 -8.25 9.28
N PRO A 349 -19.40 -9.45 9.88
CA PRO A 349 -19.48 -10.69 9.10
C PRO A 349 -20.73 -10.77 8.20
N GLU A 350 -21.77 -10.00 8.53
CA GLU A 350 -23.03 -9.94 7.76
C GLU A 350 -22.87 -9.17 6.43
N ALA A 351 -21.83 -8.30 6.32
CA ALA A 351 -21.59 -7.46 5.15
C ALA A 351 -20.08 -7.29 4.88
N VAL A 352 -19.39 -8.40 4.59
CA VAL A 352 -17.93 -8.48 4.37
C VAL A 352 -17.45 -7.53 3.27
N ALA A 353 -18.22 -7.38 2.18
CA ALA A 353 -17.89 -6.45 1.11
C ALA A 353 -17.90 -4.99 1.58
N THR A 354 -18.89 -4.61 2.40
CA THR A 354 -18.98 -3.28 3.01
C THR A 354 -17.82 -3.05 3.98
N ALA A 355 -17.49 -4.04 4.81
CA ALA A 355 -16.36 -3.97 5.72
C ALA A 355 -15.03 -3.73 4.98
N SER A 356 -14.82 -4.47 3.90
CA SER A 356 -13.63 -4.32 3.05
C SER A 356 -13.57 -2.93 2.39
N ALA A 357 -14.70 -2.44 1.86
CA ALA A 357 -14.77 -1.12 1.21
C ALA A 357 -14.47 0.01 2.20
N VAL A 358 -15.07 -0.02 3.39
CA VAL A 358 -14.84 0.96 4.47
C VAL A 358 -13.36 0.94 4.89
N PHE A 359 -12.81 -0.26 5.13
CA PHE A 359 -11.42 -0.40 5.54
C PHE A 359 -10.45 0.07 4.46
N MET A 360 -10.66 -0.28 3.19
CA MET A 360 -9.77 0.13 2.09
C MET A 360 -9.83 1.64 1.82
N SER A 361 -10.99 2.28 2.05
CA SER A 361 -11.13 3.74 1.91
C SER A 361 -10.36 4.52 3.00
N SER A 362 -10.03 3.87 4.12
CA SER A 362 -9.34 4.50 5.25
C SER A 362 -7.94 5.01 4.90
N THR A 363 -7.25 4.38 3.95
CA THR A 363 -5.89 4.79 3.55
C THR A 363 -5.86 6.19 2.94
N ALA A 364 -6.86 6.56 2.14
CA ALA A 364 -6.98 7.91 1.58
C ALA A 364 -7.27 8.96 2.67
N ILE A 365 -8.16 8.62 3.61
CA ILE A 365 -8.46 9.48 4.76
C ILE A 365 -7.22 9.67 5.63
N ALA A 366 -6.50 8.59 5.89
CA ALA A 366 -5.26 8.63 6.67
C ALA A 366 -4.15 9.45 5.97
N SER A 367 -4.03 9.33 4.64
CA SER A 367 -3.08 10.14 3.87
C SER A 367 -3.42 11.63 3.95
N ALA A 368 -4.70 11.98 3.85
CA ALA A 368 -5.15 13.37 4.01
C ALA A 368 -4.91 13.88 5.43
N LEU A 369 -5.25 13.09 6.46
CA LEU A 369 -5.02 13.43 7.85
C LEU A 369 -3.53 13.63 8.13
N GLY A 370 -2.68 12.70 7.68
CA GLY A 370 -1.23 12.79 7.85
C GLY A 370 -0.62 13.96 7.09
N GLY A 371 -1.09 14.25 5.88
CA GLY A 371 -0.67 15.42 5.11
C GLY A 371 -0.97 16.74 5.83
N LEU A 372 -2.20 16.90 6.34
CA LEU A 372 -2.59 18.08 7.12
C LEU A 372 -1.81 18.17 8.43
N THR A 373 -1.75 17.07 9.19
CA THR A 373 -1.05 17.06 10.48
C THR A 373 0.45 17.27 10.30
N GLY A 374 1.05 16.66 9.29
CA GLY A 374 2.46 16.83 8.97
C GLY A 374 2.78 18.27 8.58
N SER A 375 1.93 18.86 7.72
CA SER A 375 2.03 20.24 7.29
C SER A 375 1.97 21.24 8.47
N LEU A 376 0.94 21.11 9.31
CA LEU A 376 0.77 21.96 10.51
C LEU A 376 1.85 21.64 11.55
N GLY A 377 2.15 20.36 11.74
CA GLY A 377 3.16 19.90 12.69
C GLY A 377 4.56 20.43 12.39
N VAL A 378 4.97 20.42 11.11
CA VAL A 378 6.28 20.98 10.75
C VAL A 378 6.32 22.48 10.89
N ALA A 379 5.21 23.19 10.67
CA ALA A 379 5.12 24.64 10.87
C ALA A 379 5.24 25.06 12.36
N VAL A 380 4.71 24.22 13.27
CA VAL A 380 4.66 24.55 14.71
C VAL A 380 5.83 23.94 15.48
N LEU A 381 6.17 22.69 15.20
CA LEU A 381 7.15 21.90 15.95
C LEU A 381 8.51 21.83 15.25
N GLY A 382 8.54 22.03 13.93
CA GLY A 382 9.75 21.82 13.12
C GLY A 382 10.15 20.35 13.00
N LEU A 383 11.31 20.13 12.33
CA LEU A 383 11.97 18.82 12.28
C LEU A 383 12.94 18.71 13.48
N PRO A 384 13.08 17.52 14.09
CA PRO A 384 12.36 16.27 13.83
C PRO A 384 11.06 16.13 14.63
N HIS A 385 10.65 17.15 15.41
CA HIS A 385 9.57 17.02 16.39
C HIS A 385 8.19 16.82 15.77
N VAL A 386 8.00 17.04 14.46
CA VAL A 386 6.77 16.69 13.73
C VAL A 386 6.39 15.22 13.92
N PHE A 387 7.36 14.32 14.13
CA PHE A 387 7.12 12.89 14.37
C PHE A 387 6.47 12.59 15.74
N LEU A 388 6.39 13.56 16.65
CA LEU A 388 5.63 13.41 17.89
C LEU A 388 4.12 13.33 17.63
N ALA A 389 3.62 13.95 16.56
CA ALA A 389 2.19 13.89 16.21
C ALA A 389 1.75 12.45 15.87
N PRO A 390 2.40 11.70 14.94
CA PRO A 390 2.07 10.31 14.70
C PRO A 390 2.40 9.38 15.89
N ALA A 391 3.35 9.72 16.76
CA ALA A 391 3.54 9.02 18.03
C ALA A 391 2.30 9.12 18.93
N LEU A 392 1.72 10.31 19.06
CA LEU A 392 0.47 10.52 19.79
C LEU A 392 -0.70 9.75 19.15
N TYR A 393 -0.82 9.77 17.84
CA TYR A 393 -1.82 8.97 17.12
C TYR A 393 -1.67 7.47 17.41
N GLY A 394 -0.44 6.98 17.40
CA GLY A 394 -0.11 5.60 17.75
C GLY A 394 -0.50 5.26 19.19
N LEU A 395 -0.29 6.16 20.15
CA LEU A 395 -0.72 5.98 21.55
C LEU A 395 -2.25 5.87 21.65
N VAL A 396 -2.99 6.76 21.01
CA VAL A 396 -4.47 6.73 20.99
C VAL A 396 -4.94 5.43 20.32
N ALA A 397 -4.33 5.03 19.20
CA ALA A 397 -4.67 3.78 18.51
C ALA A 397 -4.37 2.55 19.39
N THR A 398 -3.21 2.52 20.06
CA THR A 398 -2.83 1.43 20.97
C THR A 398 -3.83 1.30 22.10
N ALA A 399 -4.18 2.39 22.76
CA ALA A 399 -5.17 2.41 23.84
C ALA A 399 -6.57 1.98 23.34
N GLY A 400 -7.02 2.54 22.21
CA GLY A 400 -8.32 2.23 21.62
C GLY A 400 -8.44 0.76 21.20
N ILE A 401 -7.44 0.20 20.53
CA ILE A 401 -7.42 -1.22 20.14
C ILE A 401 -7.35 -2.10 21.41
N ALA A 402 -6.61 -1.71 22.44
CA ALA A 402 -6.54 -2.45 23.69
C ALA A 402 -7.90 -2.47 24.42
N VAL A 403 -8.63 -1.37 24.42
CA VAL A 403 -10.01 -1.32 24.95
C VAL A 403 -10.93 -2.23 24.12
N MET A 404 -10.87 -2.15 22.78
CA MET A 404 -11.65 -3.03 21.91
C MET A 404 -11.33 -4.50 22.14
N SER A 405 -10.07 -4.85 22.40
CA SER A 405 -9.66 -6.25 22.63
C SER A 405 -10.25 -6.86 23.91
N ARG A 406 -10.67 -6.02 24.87
CA ARG A 406 -11.31 -6.44 26.13
C ARG A 406 -12.83 -6.52 26.02
N SER A 407 -13.44 -5.92 25.02
CA SER A 407 -14.89 -5.96 24.80
C SER A 407 -15.33 -7.34 24.29
N ARG A 408 -16.59 -7.73 24.57
CA ARG A 408 -17.18 -8.99 24.08
C ARG A 408 -17.27 -9.09 22.54
N HIS A 409 -16.99 -8.02 21.83
CA HIS A 409 -16.91 -7.94 20.37
C HIS A 409 -15.48 -8.19 19.87
N ALA A 410 -14.55 -8.54 20.77
CA ALA A 410 -13.21 -8.94 20.38
C ALA A 410 -13.29 -10.22 19.55
N VAL A 411 -12.81 -10.11 18.33
CA VAL A 411 -12.77 -11.20 17.36
C VAL A 411 -11.78 -12.23 17.88
N GLY A 412 -12.31 -13.34 18.45
CA GLY A 412 -11.55 -14.49 18.87
C GLY A 412 -10.91 -15.22 17.69
#